data_11ef3d44078893b06c1f0c62f1615327
#
_entry.id   11ef3d44078893b06c1f0c62f1615327
#
_cell.length_a   1.000
_cell.length_b   1.000
_cell.length_c   1.000
_cell.angle_alpha   90.00
_cell.angle_beta   90.00
_cell.angle_gamma   90.00
#
_symmetry.space_group_name_H-M   'P 1'
#
loop_
_entity.id
_entity.type
_entity.pdbx_description
1 polymer ?
#
loop_
_entity_poly.entity_id
_entity_poly.type
_entity_poly.pdbx_seq_one_letter_code
_entity_poly.pdbx_strand_id
1 'polypeptide(L)'
;MKSIPVLCFFSVIFLPFFLLSALEPLANIQVVEEDDFVSRPIEEIEELFRQKEFDIVIDECKRLAAYDPWRWEAKWALMKLSEVYESIGDVGQAQAIRERLKAQTSHPRERAEIMLWQLRHMVEKHDYEKVDEIVDEIITKLVGDYHPIEALGIAIDTDLQRDRYESAQRRIDFLVGNYPLHELAMHSPIRLSERYREQDKLDKSLAVLLWLQEVYPRRVDVLVHLADTYRRMGEFDLALEVCDQAVVLAPMHSAILHTMRIKGNIHKQQGDLQGAIEAFTTAAEFRGVDEARWAIRDAAECYRQLGKYKHAIEMLDRLVKDTYPDHFVVEAHMEIASLHDQNRDFEKAEFVLKQLAEKYSQTHQGQEAMMRLLELYWQMNQKEKAVDFLVYLVTANPNPEIQQQAFHRMMNFGEGIITEIEERGKLSELKLGLRRKVNQAKYPSEAVYSLRILAEIASRTEDWEQAIFANTRLVEDYHDLQIKLQSYQRLAEAYRKTEDFEQAIESLQRIIELVPNGIMVPETMLKLAHFQLEQESQDSHIYKILRQLVEKYPGTREGQEASELLEQFE
;
A
#
# COMPACT_ATOMS: atom_id res chain seq x y z
N MET A 1 -88.17 11.09 17.26
CA MET A 1 -88.79 10.04 18.14
C MET A 1 -87.95 8.76 18.04
N LYS A 2 -87.65 8.23 19.22
CA LYS A 2 -87.09 6.90 19.56
C LYS A 2 -85.55 6.75 19.47
N SER A 3 -85.01 6.92 20.63
CA SER A 3 -83.77 6.40 21.20
C SER A 3 -83.64 4.87 21.13
N ILE A 4 -82.40 4.37 20.91
CA ILE A 4 -81.99 3.00 21.22
C ILE A 4 -80.59 3.05 21.84
N PRO A 5 -80.33 2.26 22.89
CA PRO A 5 -79.22 2.48 23.79
C PRO A 5 -77.93 1.76 23.40
N VAL A 6 -76.84 2.35 23.86
CA VAL A 6 -75.49 1.81 23.86
C VAL A 6 -75.38 0.62 24.82
N LEU A 7 -74.86 -0.50 24.32
CA LEU A 7 -74.39 -1.64 25.14
C LEU A 7 -72.86 -1.73 24.99
N CYS A 8 -72.20 -1.29 26.04
CA CYS A 8 -70.78 -1.57 26.24
C CYS A 8 -70.52 -3.06 26.52
N PHE A 9 -69.75 -3.69 25.67
CA PHE A 9 -69.07 -4.96 26.04
C PHE A 9 -67.62 -4.68 26.36
N PHE A 10 -67.28 -4.71 27.62
CA PHE A 10 -65.90 -4.82 28.10
C PHE A 10 -65.41 -6.23 27.84
N SER A 11 -64.49 -6.43 26.88
CA SER A 11 -63.67 -7.62 26.83
C SER A 11 -62.29 -7.27 27.42
N VAL A 12 -62.10 -7.67 28.65
CA VAL A 12 -60.78 -7.66 29.29
C VAL A 12 -59.95 -8.76 28.62
N ILE A 13 -59.04 -8.37 27.75
CA ILE A 13 -58.00 -9.28 27.27
C ILE A 13 -56.81 -9.17 28.26
N PHE A 14 -56.52 -10.27 28.96
CA PHE A 14 -55.34 -10.46 29.73
C PHE A 14 -54.10 -10.38 28.81
N LEU A 15 -53.40 -9.25 28.85
CA LEU A 15 -52.02 -9.20 28.35
C LEU A 15 -51.12 -9.86 29.37
N PRO A 16 -50.18 -10.71 28.96
CA PRO A 16 -49.28 -11.38 29.90
C PRO A 16 -48.37 -10.33 30.56
N PHE A 17 -48.18 -10.51 31.85
CA PHE A 17 -47.43 -9.68 32.80
C PHE A 17 -45.96 -9.41 32.43
N PHE A 18 -45.45 -10.02 31.39
CA PHE A 18 -44.05 -9.88 30.90
C PHE A 18 -43.82 -8.64 30.02
N LEU A 19 -44.84 -7.97 29.54
CA LEU A 19 -44.68 -6.75 28.70
C LEU A 19 -44.65 -5.45 29.53
N LEU A 20 -45.03 -5.49 30.82
CA LEU A 20 -45.03 -4.29 31.65
C LEU A 20 -43.63 -3.88 32.17
N SER A 21 -42.72 -4.80 32.33
CA SER A 21 -41.36 -4.48 32.81
C SER A 21 -40.45 -3.83 31.73
N ALA A 22 -40.79 -3.98 30.48
CA ALA A 22 -40.04 -3.35 29.36
C ALA A 22 -40.48 -1.91 29.07
N LEU A 23 -41.58 -1.45 29.67
CA LEU A 23 -42.16 -0.11 29.46
C LEU A 23 -41.73 0.92 30.51
N GLU A 24 -41.20 0.51 31.65
CA GLU A 24 -40.82 1.42 32.73
C GLU A 24 -39.72 2.45 32.40
N PRO A 25 -38.68 2.16 31.57
CA PRO A 25 -37.65 3.17 31.31
C PRO A 25 -38.11 4.33 30.42
N LEU A 26 -39.21 4.15 29.69
CA LEU A 26 -39.72 5.15 28.75
C LEU A 26 -41.08 5.74 29.20
N ALA A 27 -41.67 5.27 30.31
CA ALA A 27 -42.91 5.76 30.86
C ALA A 27 -42.80 7.20 31.45
N ASN A 28 -41.59 7.71 31.62
CA ASN A 28 -41.31 9.05 32.12
C ASN A 28 -41.01 10.09 31.04
N ILE A 29 -41.30 9.80 29.77
CA ILE A 29 -41.19 10.82 28.73
C ILE A 29 -42.40 11.74 28.83
N GLN A 30 -42.25 12.87 29.52
CA GLN A 30 -43.23 13.95 29.52
C GLN A 30 -43.33 14.55 28.13
N VAL A 31 -44.54 14.69 27.62
CA VAL A 31 -44.82 15.48 26.41
C VAL A 31 -44.44 16.93 26.71
N VAL A 32 -43.48 17.47 25.99
CA VAL A 32 -43.02 18.86 26.09
C VAL A 32 -43.95 19.71 25.24
N GLU A 33 -44.44 20.82 25.79
CA GLU A 33 -45.28 21.79 25.05
C GLU A 33 -44.45 22.48 23.94
N GLU A 34 -45.11 22.83 22.82
CA GLU A 34 -44.47 23.22 21.54
C GLU A 34 -43.58 24.48 21.66
N ASP A 35 -43.80 25.35 22.62
CA ASP A 35 -43.12 26.65 22.73
C ASP A 35 -41.73 26.62 23.40
N ASP A 36 -41.35 25.52 24.06
CA ASP A 36 -40.07 25.40 24.81
C ASP A 36 -39.10 24.35 24.25
N PHE A 37 -39.38 23.79 23.08
CA PHE A 37 -38.54 22.72 22.51
C PHE A 37 -37.32 23.27 21.77
N VAL A 38 -36.19 23.32 22.44
CA VAL A 38 -34.86 23.56 21.82
C VAL A 38 -34.09 22.27 21.87
N SER A 39 -34.01 21.54 20.74
CA SER A 39 -33.10 20.40 20.59
C SER A 39 -31.82 20.83 19.87
N ARG A 40 -30.76 20.10 20.15
CA ARG A 40 -29.52 20.23 19.37
C ARG A 40 -29.77 19.78 17.94
N PRO A 41 -29.06 20.34 16.95
CA PRO A 41 -29.05 19.81 15.59
C PRO A 41 -28.57 18.34 15.57
N ILE A 42 -29.10 17.54 14.66
CA ILE A 42 -28.71 16.11 14.51
C ILE A 42 -27.22 15.94 14.33
N GLU A 43 -26.60 16.83 13.57
CA GLU A 43 -25.15 16.81 13.30
C GLU A 43 -24.33 16.99 14.59
N GLU A 44 -24.81 17.79 15.53
CA GLU A 44 -24.16 17.98 16.82
C GLU A 44 -24.32 16.74 17.71
N ILE A 45 -25.48 16.10 17.69
CA ILE A 45 -25.74 14.85 18.43
C ILE A 45 -24.85 13.71 17.86
N GLU A 46 -24.65 13.66 16.55
CA GLU A 46 -23.73 12.70 15.94
C GLU A 46 -22.27 12.95 16.32
N GLU A 47 -21.88 14.21 16.45
CA GLU A 47 -20.54 14.55 16.91
C GLU A 47 -20.32 14.14 18.37
N LEU A 48 -21.30 14.40 19.24
CA LEU A 48 -21.27 13.96 20.64
C LEU A 48 -21.21 12.43 20.75
N PHE A 49 -21.91 11.72 19.87
CA PHE A 49 -21.82 10.25 19.81
C PHE A 49 -20.41 9.77 19.45
N ARG A 50 -19.76 10.42 18.47
CA ARG A 50 -18.35 10.13 18.10
C ARG A 50 -17.38 10.42 19.24
N GLN A 51 -17.66 11.46 20.04
CA GLN A 51 -16.89 11.83 21.22
C GLN A 51 -17.17 10.92 22.43
N LYS A 52 -18.12 9.99 22.31
CA LYS A 52 -18.58 9.06 23.35
C LYS A 52 -19.25 9.73 24.57
N GLU A 53 -19.81 10.92 24.36
CA GLU A 53 -20.60 11.64 25.36
C GLU A 53 -22.02 11.05 25.44
N PHE A 54 -22.11 9.76 25.78
CA PHE A 54 -23.33 8.95 25.65
C PHE A 54 -24.48 9.44 26.51
N ASP A 55 -24.23 9.97 27.70
CA ASP A 55 -25.28 10.47 28.60
C ASP A 55 -26.02 11.66 27.95
N ILE A 56 -25.28 12.58 27.32
CA ILE A 56 -25.86 13.73 26.63
C ILE A 56 -26.65 13.27 25.41
N VAL A 57 -26.09 12.34 24.64
CA VAL A 57 -26.76 11.76 23.46
C VAL A 57 -28.07 11.07 23.84
N ILE A 58 -28.09 10.32 24.96
CA ILE A 58 -29.29 9.65 25.47
C ILE A 58 -30.38 10.67 25.81
N ASP A 59 -30.04 11.75 26.51
CA ASP A 59 -31.00 12.76 26.92
C ASP A 59 -31.56 13.51 25.71
N GLU A 60 -30.72 13.93 24.77
CA GLU A 60 -31.16 14.61 23.56
C GLU A 60 -32.02 13.71 22.66
N CYS A 61 -31.61 12.44 22.47
CA CYS A 61 -32.40 11.48 21.70
C CYS A 61 -33.76 11.17 22.37
N LYS A 62 -33.81 11.07 23.69
CA LYS A 62 -35.08 10.91 24.42
C LYS A 62 -36.00 12.11 24.26
N ARG A 63 -35.48 13.35 24.31
CA ARG A 63 -36.25 14.58 24.07
C ARG A 63 -36.80 14.61 22.64
N LEU A 64 -35.96 14.34 21.62
CA LEU A 64 -36.39 14.29 20.22
C LEU A 64 -37.46 13.22 19.98
N ALA A 65 -37.29 12.04 20.56
CA ALA A 65 -38.24 10.94 20.42
C ALA A 65 -39.59 11.20 21.12
N ALA A 66 -39.64 12.12 22.12
CA ALA A 66 -40.82 12.47 22.85
C ALA A 66 -41.63 13.59 22.20
N TYR A 67 -40.97 14.49 21.49
CA TYR A 67 -41.60 15.73 20.98
C TYR A 67 -42.69 15.47 19.94
N ASP A 68 -42.39 14.73 18.88
CA ASP A 68 -43.38 14.29 17.90
C ASP A 68 -43.01 12.88 17.38
N PRO A 69 -43.60 11.82 17.93
CA PRO A 69 -43.25 10.43 17.58
C PRO A 69 -43.42 10.05 16.10
N TRP A 70 -44.14 10.86 15.32
CA TRP A 70 -44.42 10.62 13.91
C TRP A 70 -43.44 11.27 12.95
N ARG A 71 -42.61 12.20 13.43
CA ARG A 71 -41.57 12.85 12.64
C ARG A 71 -40.39 11.94 12.42
N TRP A 72 -39.66 12.17 11.31
CA TRP A 72 -38.48 11.40 10.97
C TRP A 72 -37.35 11.61 12.02
N GLU A 73 -37.25 12.81 12.60
CA GLU A 73 -36.26 13.11 13.64
C GLU A 73 -36.46 12.25 14.89
N ALA A 74 -37.71 11.98 15.28
CA ALA A 74 -38.00 11.08 16.40
C ALA A 74 -37.62 9.64 16.10
N LYS A 75 -37.84 9.16 14.87
CA LYS A 75 -37.41 7.83 14.43
C LYS A 75 -35.90 7.73 14.39
N TRP A 76 -35.24 8.77 13.85
CA TRP A 76 -33.77 8.86 13.85
C TRP A 76 -33.23 8.82 15.28
N ALA A 77 -33.81 9.60 16.19
CA ALA A 77 -33.41 9.64 17.60
C ALA A 77 -33.55 8.29 18.30
N LEU A 78 -34.62 7.56 18.03
CA LEU A 78 -34.78 6.17 18.53
C LEU A 78 -33.76 5.21 17.94
N MET A 79 -33.44 5.33 16.65
CA MET A 79 -32.38 4.52 16.03
C MET A 79 -31.02 4.80 16.70
N LYS A 80 -30.69 6.08 16.85
CA LYS A 80 -29.44 6.52 17.51
C LYS A 80 -29.39 6.08 18.98
N LEU A 81 -30.50 6.19 19.71
CA LEU A 81 -30.61 5.73 21.08
C LEU A 81 -30.34 4.22 21.20
N SER A 82 -30.82 3.43 20.25
CA SER A 82 -30.51 1.99 20.18
C SER A 82 -29.01 1.72 19.98
N GLU A 83 -28.33 2.49 19.12
CA GLU A 83 -26.87 2.40 18.90
C GLU A 83 -26.08 2.75 20.17
N VAL A 84 -26.53 3.80 20.90
CA VAL A 84 -25.90 4.20 22.18
C VAL A 84 -26.02 3.10 23.22
N TYR A 85 -27.23 2.56 23.42
CA TYR A 85 -27.44 1.49 24.41
C TYR A 85 -26.62 0.24 24.08
N GLU A 86 -26.46 -0.10 22.80
CA GLU A 86 -25.53 -1.17 22.42
C GLU A 86 -24.08 -0.83 22.74
N SER A 87 -23.66 0.42 22.48
CA SER A 87 -22.28 0.85 22.70
C SER A 87 -21.88 0.83 24.18
N ILE A 88 -22.84 1.08 25.09
CA ILE A 88 -22.64 0.96 26.56
C ILE A 88 -22.89 -0.45 27.10
N GLY A 89 -23.27 -1.41 26.23
CA GLY A 89 -23.48 -2.82 26.59
C GLY A 89 -24.89 -3.16 27.08
N ASP A 90 -25.84 -2.22 27.04
CA ASP A 90 -27.25 -2.47 27.41
C ASP A 90 -28.05 -2.98 26.19
N VAL A 91 -27.76 -4.23 25.83
CA VAL A 91 -28.40 -4.90 24.67
C VAL A 91 -29.91 -5.03 24.85
N GLY A 92 -30.40 -5.14 26.09
CA GLY A 92 -31.83 -5.25 26.40
C GLY A 92 -32.61 -3.99 26.02
N GLN A 93 -32.10 -2.82 26.41
CA GLN A 93 -32.69 -1.52 26.05
C GLN A 93 -32.62 -1.28 24.54
N ALA A 94 -31.49 -1.59 23.93
CA ALA A 94 -31.32 -1.44 22.47
C ALA A 94 -32.38 -2.24 21.71
N GLN A 95 -32.60 -3.50 22.12
CA GLN A 95 -33.59 -4.36 21.45
C GLN A 95 -35.03 -3.90 21.72
N ALA A 96 -35.35 -3.46 22.94
CA ALA A 96 -36.67 -2.91 23.26
C ALA A 96 -37.03 -1.70 22.39
N ILE A 97 -36.07 -0.82 22.15
CA ILE A 97 -36.26 0.35 21.27
C ILE A 97 -36.48 -0.09 19.82
N ARG A 98 -35.77 -1.07 19.31
CA ARG A 98 -35.94 -1.63 17.95
C ARG A 98 -37.32 -2.24 17.76
N GLU A 99 -37.79 -3.02 18.72
CA GLU A 99 -39.14 -3.60 18.67
C GLU A 99 -40.21 -2.52 18.73
N ARG A 100 -40.02 -1.48 19.54
CA ARG A 100 -40.92 -0.30 19.59
C ARG A 100 -40.97 0.43 18.25
N LEU A 101 -39.81 0.68 17.61
CA LEU A 101 -39.73 1.30 16.28
C LEU A 101 -40.52 0.49 15.25
N LYS A 102 -40.35 -0.85 15.22
CA LYS A 102 -41.10 -1.74 14.33
C LYS A 102 -42.62 -1.69 14.61
N ALA A 103 -43.03 -1.66 15.87
CA ALA A 103 -44.43 -1.67 16.28
C ALA A 103 -45.16 -0.33 15.99
N GLN A 104 -44.46 0.79 16.13
CA GLN A 104 -44.98 2.12 15.84
C GLN A 104 -45.13 2.42 14.34
N THR A 105 -44.46 1.64 13.50
CA THR A 105 -44.45 1.89 12.06
C THR A 105 -45.49 1.02 11.36
N SER A 106 -46.65 1.64 11.05
CA SER A 106 -47.74 0.96 10.37
C SER A 106 -47.58 0.90 8.85
N HIS A 107 -46.78 1.79 8.27
CA HIS A 107 -46.58 1.89 6.85
C HIS A 107 -45.45 0.93 6.39
N PRO A 108 -45.69 0.04 5.40
CA PRO A 108 -44.71 -0.96 4.97
C PRO A 108 -43.35 -0.37 4.57
N ARG A 109 -43.32 0.77 3.88
CA ARG A 109 -42.06 1.44 3.48
C ARG A 109 -41.21 1.90 4.64
N GLU A 110 -41.82 2.58 5.61
CA GLU A 110 -41.10 3.05 6.80
C GLU A 110 -40.54 1.89 7.62
N ARG A 111 -41.29 0.79 7.70
CA ARG A 111 -40.83 -0.44 8.34
C ARG A 111 -39.62 -1.01 7.61
N ALA A 112 -39.61 -0.99 6.28
CA ALA A 112 -38.50 -1.42 5.47
C ALA A 112 -37.24 -0.56 5.69
N GLU A 113 -37.37 0.77 5.78
CA GLU A 113 -36.27 1.68 6.07
C GLU A 113 -35.61 1.38 7.44
N ILE A 114 -36.43 1.13 8.47
CA ILE A 114 -35.93 0.74 9.80
C ILE A 114 -35.19 -0.61 9.71
N MET A 115 -35.71 -1.57 8.98
CA MET A 115 -35.09 -2.88 8.82
C MET A 115 -33.77 -2.78 8.01
N LEU A 116 -33.72 -1.94 6.99
CA LEU A 116 -32.48 -1.67 6.24
C LEU A 116 -31.43 -0.99 7.14
N TRP A 117 -31.84 -0.03 7.98
CA TRP A 117 -30.93 0.54 8.95
C TRP A 117 -30.41 -0.52 9.93
N GLN A 118 -31.28 -1.39 10.47
CA GLN A 118 -30.87 -2.51 11.33
C GLN A 118 -29.91 -3.46 10.62
N LEU A 119 -30.16 -3.75 9.35
CA LEU A 119 -29.28 -4.59 8.53
C LEU A 119 -27.87 -4.00 8.42
N ARG A 120 -27.74 -2.71 8.08
CA ARG A 120 -26.44 -2.03 7.99
C ARG A 120 -25.72 -2.07 9.34
N HIS A 121 -26.44 -1.79 10.42
CA HIS A 121 -25.88 -1.82 11.76
C HIS A 121 -25.40 -3.21 12.19
N MET A 122 -26.12 -4.28 11.84
CA MET A 122 -25.68 -5.66 12.11
C MET A 122 -24.45 -6.04 11.27
N VAL A 123 -24.34 -5.55 10.04
CA VAL A 123 -23.14 -5.71 9.20
C VAL A 123 -21.93 -5.05 9.86
N GLU A 124 -22.06 -3.83 10.37
CA GLU A 124 -20.99 -3.12 11.09
C GLU A 124 -20.58 -3.84 12.39
N LYS A 125 -21.53 -4.44 13.09
CA LYS A 125 -21.28 -5.23 14.31
C LYS A 125 -20.78 -6.65 14.04
N HIS A 126 -20.74 -7.06 12.78
CA HIS A 126 -20.35 -8.41 12.37
C HIS A 126 -21.29 -9.53 12.89
N ASP A 127 -22.56 -9.21 13.15
CA ASP A 127 -23.60 -10.14 13.57
C ASP A 127 -24.35 -10.71 12.36
N TYR A 128 -23.73 -11.68 11.68
CA TYR A 128 -24.21 -12.18 10.40
C TYR A 128 -25.41 -13.11 10.48
N GLU A 129 -25.67 -13.72 11.64
CA GLU A 129 -26.88 -14.50 11.85
C GLU A 129 -28.10 -13.58 11.80
N LYS A 130 -28.02 -12.43 12.47
CA LYS A 130 -29.07 -11.41 12.39
C LYS A 130 -29.15 -10.72 11.02
N VAL A 131 -28.04 -10.57 10.31
CA VAL A 131 -28.06 -10.10 8.91
C VAL A 131 -28.93 -11.04 8.06
N ASP A 132 -28.70 -12.35 8.17
CA ASP A 132 -29.47 -13.35 7.42
C ASP A 132 -30.97 -13.29 7.80
N GLU A 133 -31.32 -13.23 9.09
CA GLU A 133 -32.70 -13.13 9.58
C GLU A 133 -33.42 -11.85 9.07
N ILE A 134 -32.74 -10.70 9.12
CA ILE A 134 -33.33 -9.42 8.68
C ILE A 134 -33.54 -9.42 7.17
N VAL A 135 -32.58 -9.92 6.39
CA VAL A 135 -32.72 -10.03 4.94
C VAL A 135 -33.90 -10.92 4.56
N ASP A 136 -34.01 -12.12 5.19
CA ASP A 136 -35.10 -13.04 4.94
C ASP A 136 -36.47 -12.43 5.33
N GLU A 137 -36.53 -11.65 6.39
CA GLU A 137 -37.74 -10.91 6.76
C GLU A 137 -38.11 -9.86 5.72
N ILE A 138 -37.14 -9.08 5.22
CA ILE A 138 -37.38 -8.03 4.20
C ILE A 138 -37.88 -8.66 2.88
N ILE A 139 -37.20 -9.68 2.39
CA ILE A 139 -37.56 -10.31 1.09
C ILE A 139 -38.90 -11.07 1.12
N THR A 140 -39.30 -11.57 2.29
CA THR A 140 -40.58 -12.32 2.42
C THR A 140 -41.79 -11.42 2.65
N LYS A 141 -41.63 -10.32 3.42
CA LYS A 141 -42.74 -9.45 3.85
C LYS A 141 -42.97 -8.25 2.97
N LEU A 142 -41.96 -7.85 2.15
CA LEU A 142 -41.96 -6.61 1.39
C LEU A 142 -41.85 -6.84 -0.13
N VAL A 143 -42.37 -7.95 -0.61
CA VAL A 143 -42.36 -8.30 -2.05
C VAL A 143 -43.01 -7.19 -2.88
N GLY A 144 -42.28 -6.72 -3.91
CA GLY A 144 -42.79 -5.73 -4.87
C GLY A 144 -42.36 -4.28 -4.58
N ASP A 145 -41.56 -4.03 -3.53
CA ASP A 145 -40.97 -2.73 -3.25
C ASP A 145 -39.45 -2.73 -3.61
N TYR A 146 -38.82 -1.55 -3.55
CA TYR A 146 -37.36 -1.36 -3.80
C TYR A 146 -36.47 -1.94 -2.68
N HIS A 147 -36.95 -1.94 -1.46
CA HIS A 147 -36.18 -2.30 -0.25
C HIS A 147 -35.61 -3.73 -0.25
N PRO A 148 -36.31 -4.76 -0.79
CA PRO A 148 -35.72 -6.10 -0.93
C PRO A 148 -34.44 -6.11 -1.78
N ILE A 149 -34.41 -5.30 -2.83
CA ILE A 149 -33.25 -5.21 -3.73
C ILE A 149 -32.04 -4.62 -2.99
N GLU A 150 -32.26 -3.57 -2.22
CA GLU A 150 -31.20 -2.94 -1.42
C GLU A 150 -30.69 -3.87 -0.31
N ALA A 151 -31.61 -4.56 0.39
CA ALA A 151 -31.24 -5.56 1.40
C ALA A 151 -30.40 -6.69 0.81
N LEU A 152 -30.81 -7.21 -0.35
CA LEU A 152 -30.05 -8.23 -1.09
C LEU A 152 -28.68 -7.69 -1.52
N GLY A 153 -28.59 -6.46 -1.98
CA GLY A 153 -27.32 -5.82 -2.35
C GLY A 153 -26.33 -5.79 -1.19
N ILE A 154 -26.77 -5.27 -0.03
CA ILE A 154 -25.95 -5.22 1.19
C ILE A 154 -25.51 -6.62 1.63
N ALA A 155 -26.43 -7.58 1.62
CA ALA A 155 -26.15 -8.94 2.06
C ALA A 155 -25.22 -9.69 1.09
N ILE A 156 -25.39 -9.53 -0.22
CA ILE A 156 -24.49 -10.11 -1.23
C ILE A 156 -23.09 -9.52 -1.07
N ASP A 157 -22.97 -8.20 -0.89
CA ASP A 157 -21.69 -7.54 -0.68
C ASP A 157 -20.98 -8.05 0.58
N THR A 158 -21.72 -8.21 1.66
CA THR A 158 -21.23 -8.76 2.92
C THR A 158 -20.77 -10.21 2.76
N ASP A 159 -21.53 -11.04 2.06
CA ASP A 159 -21.19 -12.43 1.80
C ASP A 159 -19.93 -12.55 0.92
N LEU A 160 -19.80 -11.72 -0.13
CA LEU A 160 -18.63 -11.69 -1.00
C LEU A 160 -17.37 -11.24 -0.28
N GLN A 161 -17.47 -10.26 0.62
CA GLN A 161 -16.33 -9.81 1.43
C GLN A 161 -15.83 -10.86 2.42
N ARG A 162 -16.69 -11.82 2.77
CA ARG A 162 -16.42 -12.87 3.77
C ARG A 162 -16.26 -14.26 3.19
N ASP A 163 -16.14 -14.35 1.90
CA ASP A 163 -15.98 -15.62 1.18
C ASP A 163 -17.15 -16.62 1.40
N ARG A 164 -18.35 -16.11 1.76
CA ARG A 164 -19.57 -16.89 1.93
C ARG A 164 -20.28 -17.09 0.56
N TYR A 165 -19.57 -17.63 -0.41
CA TYR A 165 -20.00 -17.67 -1.82
C TYR A 165 -21.31 -18.44 -2.05
N GLU A 166 -21.59 -19.49 -1.29
CA GLU A 166 -22.83 -20.25 -1.41
C GLU A 166 -24.06 -19.45 -0.93
N SER A 167 -23.89 -18.60 0.09
CA SER A 167 -24.91 -17.66 0.53
C SER A 167 -25.11 -16.55 -0.50
N ALA A 168 -24.01 -15.97 -0.98
CA ALA A 168 -24.05 -14.97 -2.05
C ALA A 168 -24.78 -15.51 -3.31
N GLN A 169 -24.46 -16.73 -3.73
CA GLN A 169 -25.11 -17.36 -4.90
C GLN A 169 -26.61 -17.49 -4.70
N ARG A 170 -27.10 -18.02 -3.58
CA ARG A 170 -28.53 -18.14 -3.30
C ARG A 170 -29.28 -16.81 -3.37
N ARG A 171 -28.67 -15.74 -2.84
CA ARG A 171 -29.24 -14.39 -2.89
C ARG A 171 -29.22 -13.80 -4.29
N ILE A 172 -28.16 -14.06 -5.05
CA ILE A 172 -28.05 -13.68 -6.46
C ILE A 172 -29.11 -14.40 -7.28
N ASP A 173 -29.31 -15.71 -7.08
CA ASP A 173 -30.35 -16.48 -7.79
C ASP A 173 -31.74 -15.92 -7.50
N PHE A 174 -32.01 -15.55 -6.23
CA PHE A 174 -33.26 -14.90 -5.86
C PHE A 174 -33.42 -13.52 -6.52
N LEU A 175 -32.33 -12.71 -6.51
CA LEU A 175 -32.33 -11.37 -7.09
C LEU A 175 -32.56 -11.41 -8.61
N VAL A 176 -31.87 -12.29 -9.32
CA VAL A 176 -32.01 -12.48 -10.78
C VAL A 176 -33.40 -13.03 -11.13
N GLY A 177 -33.93 -13.99 -10.34
CA GLY A 177 -35.23 -14.59 -10.58
C GLY A 177 -36.41 -13.63 -10.38
N ASN A 178 -36.32 -12.71 -9.41
CA ASN A 178 -37.41 -11.79 -9.05
C ASN A 178 -37.24 -10.38 -9.64
N TYR A 179 -36.02 -9.92 -9.88
CA TYR A 179 -35.70 -8.57 -10.33
C TYR A 179 -34.72 -8.55 -11.51
N PRO A 180 -34.98 -9.31 -12.62
CA PRO A 180 -33.98 -9.53 -13.69
C PRO A 180 -33.56 -8.26 -14.43
N LEU A 181 -34.38 -7.21 -14.40
CA LEU A 181 -34.09 -5.94 -15.06
C LEU A 181 -33.31 -4.94 -14.16
N HIS A 182 -33.09 -5.28 -12.90
CA HIS A 182 -32.39 -4.41 -12.00
C HIS A 182 -30.86 -4.53 -12.16
N GLU A 183 -30.16 -3.42 -12.05
CA GLU A 183 -28.70 -3.35 -12.23
C GLU A 183 -27.94 -4.33 -11.34
N LEU A 184 -28.32 -4.45 -10.08
CA LEU A 184 -27.70 -5.39 -9.14
C LEU A 184 -27.85 -6.86 -9.60
N ALA A 185 -28.98 -7.24 -10.20
CA ALA A 185 -29.18 -8.59 -10.73
C ALA A 185 -28.20 -8.91 -11.87
N MET A 186 -27.76 -7.89 -12.60
CA MET A 186 -26.81 -8.04 -13.69
C MET A 186 -25.36 -8.03 -13.22
N HIS A 187 -25.04 -7.21 -12.21
CA HIS A 187 -23.65 -7.02 -11.75
C HIS A 187 -23.22 -7.96 -10.63
N SER A 188 -24.14 -8.37 -9.74
CA SER A 188 -23.77 -9.23 -8.60
C SER A 188 -23.20 -10.60 -9.01
N PRO A 189 -23.74 -11.29 -10.04
CA PRO A 189 -23.14 -12.54 -10.54
C PRO A 189 -21.73 -12.34 -11.10
N ILE A 190 -21.48 -11.22 -11.79
CA ILE A 190 -20.15 -10.88 -12.31
C ILE A 190 -19.17 -10.75 -11.14
N ARG A 191 -19.52 -10.00 -10.10
CA ARG A 191 -18.70 -9.85 -8.89
C ARG A 191 -18.42 -11.18 -8.20
N LEU A 192 -19.41 -12.07 -8.11
CA LEU A 192 -19.22 -13.42 -7.59
C LEU A 192 -18.21 -14.20 -8.45
N SER A 193 -18.32 -14.11 -9.76
CA SER A 193 -17.40 -14.78 -10.69
C SER A 193 -15.97 -14.23 -10.55
N GLU A 194 -15.80 -12.93 -10.31
CA GLU A 194 -14.51 -12.30 -10.04
C GLU A 194 -13.87 -12.82 -8.75
N ARG A 195 -14.66 -12.94 -7.68
CA ARG A 195 -14.19 -13.52 -6.42
C ARG A 195 -13.75 -14.98 -6.58
N TYR A 196 -14.47 -15.77 -7.37
CA TYR A 196 -14.03 -17.12 -7.69
C TYR A 196 -12.71 -17.14 -8.48
N ARG A 197 -12.52 -16.21 -9.44
CA ARG A 197 -11.26 -16.09 -10.20
C ARG A 197 -10.08 -15.64 -9.31
N GLU A 198 -10.30 -14.75 -8.36
CA GLU A 198 -9.29 -14.32 -7.39
C GLU A 198 -8.80 -15.48 -6.52
N GLN A 199 -9.66 -16.48 -6.27
CA GLN A 199 -9.33 -17.70 -5.53
C GLN A 199 -8.92 -18.89 -6.41
N ASP A 200 -8.65 -18.63 -7.68
CA ASP A 200 -8.29 -19.67 -8.68
C ASP A 200 -9.35 -20.78 -8.84
N LYS A 201 -10.61 -20.50 -8.48
CA LYS A 201 -11.75 -21.40 -8.65
C LYS A 201 -12.41 -21.17 -10.02
N LEU A 202 -11.64 -21.37 -11.09
CA LEU A 202 -12.03 -20.99 -12.44
C LEU A 202 -13.27 -21.71 -12.93
N ASP A 203 -13.47 -23.00 -12.59
CA ASP A 203 -14.66 -23.77 -12.96
C ASP A 203 -15.94 -23.16 -12.37
N LYS A 204 -15.90 -22.70 -11.11
CA LYS A 204 -17.06 -22.05 -10.48
C LYS A 204 -17.35 -20.69 -11.10
N SER A 205 -16.30 -19.91 -11.40
CA SER A 205 -16.44 -18.65 -12.13
C SER A 205 -17.08 -18.86 -13.50
N LEU A 206 -16.60 -19.86 -14.23
CA LEU A 206 -17.13 -20.22 -15.56
C LEU A 206 -18.62 -20.61 -15.48
N ALA A 207 -19.01 -21.44 -14.51
CA ALA A 207 -20.38 -21.87 -14.33
C ALA A 207 -21.33 -20.68 -14.09
N VAL A 208 -20.93 -19.72 -13.23
CA VAL A 208 -21.72 -18.49 -12.98
C VAL A 208 -21.87 -17.66 -14.24
N LEU A 209 -20.78 -17.48 -15.01
CA LEU A 209 -20.81 -16.65 -16.23
C LEU A 209 -21.59 -17.29 -17.37
N LEU A 210 -21.51 -18.60 -17.54
CA LEU A 210 -22.33 -19.34 -18.55
C LEU A 210 -23.81 -19.24 -18.21
N TRP A 211 -24.18 -19.45 -16.94
CA TRP A 211 -25.56 -19.24 -16.51
C TRP A 211 -26.00 -17.79 -16.76
N LEU A 212 -25.15 -16.80 -16.45
CA LEU A 212 -25.50 -15.41 -16.69
C LEU A 212 -25.62 -15.07 -18.17
N GLN A 213 -24.84 -15.71 -19.05
CA GLN A 213 -24.96 -15.57 -20.50
C GLN A 213 -26.27 -16.13 -21.03
N GLU A 214 -26.80 -17.23 -20.47
CA GLU A 214 -28.10 -17.77 -20.81
C GLU A 214 -29.23 -16.80 -20.43
N VAL A 215 -29.13 -16.15 -19.25
CA VAL A 215 -30.13 -15.18 -18.77
C VAL A 215 -30.06 -13.87 -19.57
N TYR A 216 -28.83 -13.40 -19.89
CA TYR A 216 -28.58 -12.12 -20.56
C TYR A 216 -27.70 -12.28 -21.83
N PRO A 217 -28.20 -12.90 -22.91
CA PRO A 217 -27.37 -13.33 -24.06
C PRO A 217 -26.75 -12.20 -24.88
N ARG A 218 -27.17 -10.95 -24.66
CA ARG A 218 -26.65 -9.77 -25.37
C ARG A 218 -25.81 -8.83 -24.51
N ARG A 219 -25.35 -9.30 -23.36
CA ARG A 219 -24.55 -8.50 -22.46
C ARG A 219 -23.06 -8.67 -22.77
N VAL A 220 -22.44 -7.59 -23.27
CA VAL A 220 -21.02 -7.60 -23.67
C VAL A 220 -20.07 -7.75 -22.48
N ASP A 221 -20.41 -7.17 -21.34
CA ASP A 221 -19.64 -7.31 -20.09
C ASP A 221 -19.54 -8.78 -19.64
N VAL A 222 -20.60 -9.56 -19.75
CA VAL A 222 -20.59 -11.00 -19.46
C VAL A 222 -19.60 -11.71 -20.39
N LEU A 223 -19.62 -11.40 -21.69
CA LEU A 223 -18.69 -11.99 -22.66
C LEU A 223 -17.24 -11.63 -22.35
N VAL A 224 -16.98 -10.39 -21.92
CA VAL A 224 -15.62 -9.96 -21.51
C VAL A 224 -15.11 -10.79 -20.33
N HIS A 225 -15.92 -10.97 -19.28
CA HIS A 225 -15.55 -11.77 -18.11
C HIS A 225 -15.42 -13.27 -18.46
N LEU A 226 -16.25 -13.77 -19.35
CA LEU A 226 -16.19 -15.15 -19.85
C LEU A 226 -14.88 -15.38 -20.63
N ALA A 227 -14.52 -14.47 -21.52
CA ALA A 227 -13.27 -14.54 -22.28
C ALA A 227 -12.04 -14.52 -21.35
N ASP A 228 -12.02 -13.64 -20.32
CA ASP A 228 -10.91 -13.63 -19.34
C ASP A 228 -10.85 -14.92 -18.52
N THR A 229 -12.00 -15.51 -18.18
CA THR A 229 -12.04 -16.79 -17.47
C THR A 229 -11.46 -17.92 -18.33
N TYR A 230 -11.89 -18.05 -19.58
CA TYR A 230 -11.31 -19.02 -20.51
C TYR A 230 -9.82 -18.81 -20.74
N ARG A 231 -9.37 -17.55 -20.88
CA ARG A 231 -7.94 -17.23 -20.99
C ARG A 231 -7.14 -17.72 -19.78
N ARG A 232 -7.66 -17.53 -18.56
CA ARG A 232 -7.01 -18.00 -17.32
C ARG A 232 -7.00 -19.53 -17.20
N MET A 233 -8.00 -20.21 -17.76
CA MET A 233 -8.04 -21.67 -17.84
C MET A 233 -7.08 -22.23 -18.91
N GLY A 234 -6.54 -21.38 -19.78
CA GLY A 234 -5.69 -21.78 -20.91
C GLY A 234 -6.49 -22.21 -22.15
N GLU A 235 -7.82 -22.06 -22.12
CA GLU A 235 -8.73 -22.37 -23.24
C GLU A 235 -8.76 -21.18 -24.24
N PHE A 236 -7.62 -20.96 -24.90
CA PHE A 236 -7.38 -19.76 -25.70
C PHE A 236 -8.32 -19.65 -26.92
N ASP A 237 -8.63 -20.77 -27.56
CA ASP A 237 -9.51 -20.79 -28.74
C ASP A 237 -10.93 -20.34 -28.36
N LEU A 238 -11.47 -20.86 -27.24
CA LEU A 238 -12.77 -20.45 -26.71
C LEU A 238 -12.76 -18.99 -26.27
N ALA A 239 -11.68 -18.55 -25.63
CA ALA A 239 -11.53 -17.15 -25.23
C ALA A 239 -11.53 -16.19 -26.42
N LEU A 240 -10.83 -16.54 -27.52
CA LEU A 240 -10.83 -15.75 -28.75
C LEU A 240 -12.20 -15.73 -29.43
N GLU A 241 -12.89 -16.86 -29.50
CA GLU A 241 -14.25 -16.94 -30.04
C GLU A 241 -15.21 -16.02 -29.28
N VAL A 242 -15.18 -16.03 -27.95
CA VAL A 242 -16.00 -15.16 -27.11
C VAL A 242 -15.62 -13.68 -27.28
N CYS A 243 -14.33 -13.36 -27.43
CA CYS A 243 -13.87 -12.02 -27.77
C CYS A 243 -14.47 -11.53 -29.10
N ASP A 244 -14.45 -12.38 -30.15
CA ASP A 244 -14.99 -12.04 -31.45
C ASP A 244 -16.51 -11.84 -31.39
N GLN A 245 -17.23 -12.66 -30.61
CA GLN A 245 -18.67 -12.45 -30.34
C GLN A 245 -18.93 -11.09 -29.67
N ALA A 246 -18.12 -10.71 -28.68
CA ALA A 246 -18.25 -9.41 -28.00
C ALA A 246 -18.05 -8.23 -28.96
N VAL A 247 -17.05 -8.31 -29.85
CA VAL A 247 -16.77 -7.27 -30.86
C VAL A 247 -17.92 -7.13 -31.86
N VAL A 248 -18.48 -8.26 -32.32
CA VAL A 248 -19.62 -8.26 -33.28
C VAL A 248 -20.86 -7.67 -32.60
N LEU A 249 -21.10 -7.98 -31.33
CA LEU A 249 -22.28 -7.55 -30.61
C LEU A 249 -22.31 -6.04 -30.34
N ALA A 250 -21.18 -5.44 -30.02
CA ALA A 250 -21.12 -4.03 -29.65
C ALA A 250 -19.78 -3.37 -30.06
N PRO A 251 -19.53 -3.14 -31.37
CA PRO A 251 -18.24 -2.72 -31.89
C PRO A 251 -17.79 -1.32 -31.44
N MET A 252 -18.70 -0.50 -30.92
CA MET A 252 -18.40 0.86 -30.43
C MET A 252 -18.54 1.00 -28.90
N HIS A 253 -18.72 -0.10 -28.20
CA HIS A 253 -18.86 -0.08 -26.75
C HIS A 253 -17.50 -0.03 -26.03
N SER A 254 -17.41 0.65 -24.89
CA SER A 254 -16.17 0.73 -24.08
C SER A 254 -15.62 -0.65 -23.67
N ALA A 255 -16.48 -1.66 -23.55
CA ALA A 255 -16.07 -3.04 -23.28
C ALA A 255 -15.15 -3.64 -24.35
N ILE A 256 -15.14 -3.09 -25.58
CA ILE A 256 -14.22 -3.51 -26.64
C ILE A 256 -12.76 -3.29 -26.25
N LEU A 257 -12.49 -2.24 -25.53
CA LEU A 257 -11.14 -1.98 -24.99
C LEU A 257 -10.66 -3.18 -24.15
N HIS A 258 -11.48 -3.63 -23.21
CA HIS A 258 -11.16 -4.81 -22.38
C HIS A 258 -11.08 -6.09 -23.22
N THR A 259 -12.00 -6.27 -24.18
CA THR A 259 -11.98 -7.42 -25.11
C THR A 259 -10.67 -7.47 -25.90
N MET A 260 -10.24 -6.33 -26.48
CA MET A 260 -9.00 -6.26 -27.24
C MET A 260 -7.76 -6.49 -26.36
N ARG A 261 -7.78 -6.01 -25.10
CA ARG A 261 -6.70 -6.31 -24.16
C ARG A 261 -6.63 -7.80 -23.82
N ILE A 262 -7.78 -8.47 -23.62
CA ILE A 262 -7.81 -9.93 -23.40
C ILE A 262 -7.25 -10.65 -24.64
N LYS A 263 -7.68 -10.28 -25.82
CA LYS A 263 -7.20 -10.82 -27.09
C LYS A 263 -5.70 -10.64 -27.25
N GLY A 264 -5.18 -9.43 -26.98
CA GLY A 264 -3.75 -9.14 -26.98
C GLY A 264 -2.97 -9.99 -25.98
N ASN A 265 -3.50 -10.17 -24.77
CA ASN A 265 -2.89 -11.02 -23.75
C ASN A 265 -2.86 -12.50 -24.16
N ILE A 266 -3.89 -13.00 -24.84
CA ILE A 266 -3.92 -14.37 -25.37
C ILE A 266 -2.80 -14.55 -26.41
N HIS A 267 -2.73 -13.67 -27.41
CA HIS A 267 -1.68 -13.70 -28.42
C HIS A 267 -0.27 -13.62 -27.80
N LYS A 268 -0.09 -12.76 -26.80
CA LYS A 268 1.17 -12.65 -26.04
C LYS A 268 1.54 -13.95 -25.34
N GLN A 269 0.58 -14.62 -24.69
CA GLN A 269 0.78 -15.91 -24.02
C GLN A 269 1.10 -17.04 -25.00
N GLN A 270 0.57 -16.98 -26.23
CA GLN A 270 0.87 -17.91 -27.32
C GLN A 270 2.22 -17.59 -28.03
N GLY A 271 2.87 -16.48 -27.68
CA GLY A 271 4.10 -16.02 -28.33
C GLY A 271 3.87 -15.28 -29.65
N ASP A 272 2.62 -15.06 -30.04
CA ASP A 272 2.27 -14.25 -31.22
C ASP A 272 2.29 -12.76 -30.86
N LEU A 273 3.50 -12.20 -30.82
CA LEU A 273 3.69 -10.78 -30.48
C LEU A 273 3.09 -9.85 -31.54
N GLN A 274 2.97 -10.29 -32.81
CA GLN A 274 2.38 -9.45 -33.84
C GLN A 274 0.86 -9.34 -33.67
N GLY A 275 0.15 -10.45 -33.45
CA GLY A 275 -1.28 -10.46 -33.12
C GLY A 275 -1.58 -9.69 -31.82
N ALA A 276 -0.69 -9.82 -30.82
CA ALA A 276 -0.81 -9.03 -29.58
C ALA A 276 -0.73 -7.52 -29.85
N ILE A 277 0.22 -7.07 -30.67
CA ILE A 277 0.37 -5.66 -31.05
C ILE A 277 -0.90 -5.15 -31.74
N GLU A 278 -1.45 -5.89 -32.69
CA GLU A 278 -2.65 -5.49 -33.41
C GLU A 278 -3.85 -5.29 -32.47
N ALA A 279 -4.04 -6.23 -31.55
CA ALA A 279 -5.10 -6.15 -30.55
C ALA A 279 -4.89 -4.99 -29.56
N PHE A 280 -3.69 -4.82 -29.01
CA PHE A 280 -3.39 -3.74 -28.08
C PHE A 280 -3.43 -2.36 -28.75
N THR A 281 -2.99 -2.26 -30.01
CA THR A 281 -3.07 -1.00 -30.76
C THR A 281 -4.51 -0.60 -31.00
N THR A 282 -5.39 -1.56 -31.32
CA THR A 282 -6.83 -1.32 -31.45
C THR A 282 -7.45 -0.85 -30.12
N ALA A 283 -7.07 -1.48 -29.00
CA ALA A 283 -7.49 -1.02 -27.67
C ALA A 283 -7.00 0.41 -27.35
N ALA A 284 -5.80 0.74 -27.77
CA ALA A 284 -5.19 2.06 -27.56
C ALA A 284 -5.83 3.20 -28.38
N GLU A 285 -6.73 2.91 -29.34
CA GLU A 285 -7.49 3.92 -30.09
C GLU A 285 -8.62 4.57 -29.28
N PHE A 286 -9.03 3.95 -28.18
CA PHE A 286 -10.03 4.50 -27.25
C PHE A 286 -9.44 5.63 -26.39
N ARG A 287 -9.25 6.81 -26.99
CA ARG A 287 -8.64 7.97 -26.32
C ARG A 287 -9.49 8.49 -25.17
N GLY A 288 -8.81 9.00 -24.13
CA GLY A 288 -9.46 9.61 -22.97
C GLY A 288 -10.02 8.61 -21.95
N VAL A 289 -9.78 7.31 -22.15
CA VAL A 289 -10.13 6.25 -21.22
C VAL A 289 -8.84 5.80 -20.52
N ASP A 290 -8.85 5.85 -19.19
CA ASP A 290 -7.65 5.52 -18.39
C ASP A 290 -7.10 4.12 -18.70
N GLU A 291 -7.97 3.17 -19.05
CA GLU A 291 -7.58 1.81 -19.39
C GLU A 291 -6.82 1.70 -20.72
N ALA A 292 -7.01 2.62 -21.65
CA ALA A 292 -6.29 2.62 -22.94
C ALA A 292 -4.78 2.79 -22.76
N ARG A 293 -4.34 3.45 -21.69
CA ARG A 293 -2.91 3.58 -21.35
C ARG A 293 -2.22 2.24 -21.15
N TRP A 294 -2.91 1.28 -20.53
CA TRP A 294 -2.37 -0.06 -20.33
C TRP A 294 -2.16 -0.78 -21.66
N ALA A 295 -3.10 -0.61 -22.60
CA ALA A 295 -2.96 -1.17 -23.95
C ALA A 295 -1.79 -0.53 -24.71
N ILE A 296 -1.57 0.77 -24.56
CA ILE A 296 -0.41 1.46 -25.14
C ILE A 296 0.91 0.87 -24.59
N ARG A 297 1.02 0.69 -23.28
CA ARG A 297 2.21 0.10 -22.65
C ARG A 297 2.41 -1.37 -23.05
N ASP A 298 1.34 -2.17 -23.08
CA ASP A 298 1.40 -3.56 -23.51
C ASP A 298 1.84 -3.67 -24.97
N ALA A 299 1.37 -2.80 -25.86
CA ALA A 299 1.82 -2.72 -27.26
C ALA A 299 3.30 -2.33 -27.35
N ALA A 300 3.72 -1.31 -26.59
CA ALA A 300 5.12 -0.88 -26.55
C ALA A 300 6.05 -1.99 -26.06
N GLU A 301 5.64 -2.74 -25.05
CA GLU A 301 6.39 -3.89 -24.54
C GLU A 301 6.51 -5.01 -25.59
N CYS A 302 5.46 -5.32 -26.34
CA CYS A 302 5.51 -6.29 -27.43
C CYS A 302 6.44 -5.80 -28.55
N TYR A 303 6.42 -4.52 -28.90
CA TYR A 303 7.37 -3.94 -29.85
C TYR A 303 8.82 -4.02 -29.34
N ARG A 304 9.04 -3.78 -28.05
CA ARG A 304 10.36 -3.92 -27.40
C ARG A 304 10.89 -5.35 -27.50
N GLN A 305 10.04 -6.34 -27.22
CA GLN A 305 10.41 -7.77 -27.31
C GLN A 305 10.76 -8.18 -28.75
N LEU A 306 10.16 -7.55 -29.76
CA LEU A 306 10.50 -7.74 -31.16
C LEU A 306 11.74 -6.92 -31.61
N GLY A 307 12.38 -6.17 -30.70
CA GLY A 307 13.49 -5.27 -31.05
C GLY A 307 13.09 -4.05 -31.88
N LYS A 308 11.79 -3.78 -32.03
CA LYS A 308 11.24 -2.65 -32.79
C LYS A 308 11.16 -1.39 -31.92
N TYR A 309 12.31 -0.96 -31.37
CA TYR A 309 12.37 0.12 -30.36
C TYR A 309 11.73 1.44 -30.82
N LYS A 310 11.86 1.80 -32.09
CA LYS A 310 11.23 3.02 -32.63
C LYS A 310 9.71 3.01 -32.49
N HIS A 311 9.08 1.89 -32.83
CA HIS A 311 7.62 1.76 -32.72
C HIS A 311 7.17 1.73 -31.24
N ALA A 312 7.95 1.11 -30.35
CA ALA A 312 7.69 1.14 -28.91
C ALA A 312 7.70 2.58 -28.38
N ILE A 313 8.69 3.40 -28.79
CA ILE A 313 8.77 4.82 -28.44
C ILE A 313 7.58 5.60 -29.00
N GLU A 314 7.20 5.38 -30.27
CA GLU A 314 6.03 6.01 -30.88
C GLU A 314 4.73 5.72 -30.12
N MET A 315 4.58 4.51 -29.59
CA MET A 315 3.45 4.14 -28.75
C MET A 315 3.48 4.90 -27.41
N LEU A 316 4.60 4.92 -26.71
CA LEU A 316 4.73 5.64 -25.43
C LEU A 316 4.63 7.15 -25.57
N ASP A 317 5.07 7.72 -26.70
CA ASP A 317 4.90 9.13 -27.02
C ASP A 317 3.43 9.57 -27.04
N ARG A 318 2.50 8.65 -27.27
CA ARG A 318 1.06 8.92 -27.18
C ARG A 318 0.65 9.21 -25.73
N LEU A 319 1.22 8.48 -24.76
CA LEU A 319 0.96 8.75 -23.33
C LEU A 319 1.49 10.12 -22.90
N VAL A 320 2.60 10.56 -23.51
CA VAL A 320 3.21 11.86 -23.21
C VAL A 320 2.40 13.03 -23.80
N LYS A 321 1.77 12.83 -24.97
CA LYS A 321 1.01 13.86 -25.69
C LYS A 321 -0.44 13.96 -25.25
N ASP A 322 -1.02 12.88 -24.78
CA ASP A 322 -2.41 12.84 -24.30
C ASP A 322 -2.49 13.43 -22.88
N THR A 323 -3.69 13.88 -22.48
CA THR A 323 -3.94 14.53 -21.18
C THR A 323 -4.05 13.48 -20.06
N TYR A 324 -2.96 12.75 -19.79
CA TYR A 324 -2.89 11.82 -18.68
C TYR A 324 -2.29 12.47 -17.43
N PRO A 325 -2.58 11.95 -16.22
CA PRO A 325 -1.95 12.42 -14.99
C PRO A 325 -0.42 12.37 -15.05
N ASP A 326 0.25 13.35 -14.45
CA ASP A 326 1.71 13.55 -14.54
C ASP A 326 2.55 12.29 -14.24
N HIS A 327 2.10 11.42 -13.32
CA HIS A 327 2.84 10.22 -12.98
C HIS A 327 2.96 9.22 -14.14
N PHE A 328 1.92 9.08 -14.99
CA PHE A 328 1.99 8.22 -16.18
C PHE A 328 2.91 8.79 -17.26
N VAL A 329 2.90 10.12 -17.38
CA VAL A 329 3.79 10.83 -18.32
C VAL A 329 5.25 10.62 -17.90
N VAL A 330 5.53 10.67 -16.59
CA VAL A 330 6.89 10.43 -16.07
C VAL A 330 7.32 8.99 -16.30
N GLU A 331 6.46 8.01 -16.01
CA GLU A 331 6.75 6.59 -16.28
C GLU A 331 7.01 6.34 -17.77
N ALA A 332 6.19 6.91 -18.66
CA ALA A 332 6.38 6.79 -20.09
C ALA A 332 7.73 7.36 -20.54
N HIS A 333 8.13 8.51 -20.02
CA HIS A 333 9.45 9.08 -20.35
C HIS A 333 10.60 8.21 -19.83
N MET A 334 10.48 7.59 -18.65
CA MET A 334 11.48 6.67 -18.13
C MET A 334 11.61 5.42 -19.02
N GLU A 335 10.49 4.89 -19.51
CA GLU A 335 10.48 3.78 -20.45
C GLU A 335 11.08 4.19 -21.82
N ILE A 336 10.74 5.39 -22.35
CA ILE A 336 11.32 5.95 -23.57
C ILE A 336 12.85 6.09 -23.45
N ALA A 337 13.33 6.60 -22.31
CA ALA A 337 14.77 6.70 -22.06
C ALA A 337 15.45 5.33 -22.08
N SER A 338 14.84 4.33 -21.45
CA SER A 338 15.32 2.94 -21.46
C SER A 338 15.33 2.34 -22.87
N LEU A 339 14.32 2.61 -23.69
CA LEU A 339 14.26 2.15 -25.08
C LEU A 339 15.33 2.80 -25.96
N HIS A 340 15.60 4.09 -25.75
CA HIS A 340 16.71 4.78 -26.45
C HIS A 340 18.06 4.19 -26.04
N ASP A 341 18.26 3.86 -24.76
CA ASP A 341 19.47 3.19 -24.27
C ASP A 341 19.63 1.81 -24.93
N GLN A 342 18.58 0.96 -24.91
CA GLN A 342 18.59 -0.35 -25.57
C GLN A 342 18.82 -0.27 -27.08
N ASN A 343 18.34 0.79 -27.73
CA ASN A 343 18.59 1.07 -29.15
C ASN A 343 19.96 1.69 -29.41
N ARG A 344 20.77 1.95 -28.38
CA ARG A 344 22.04 2.68 -28.41
C ARG A 344 21.94 4.13 -28.91
N ASP A 345 20.75 4.73 -28.84
CA ASP A 345 20.51 6.14 -29.10
C ASP A 345 20.80 6.97 -27.84
N PHE A 346 22.03 6.88 -27.33
CA PHE A 346 22.42 7.41 -26.01
C PHE A 346 22.18 8.92 -25.87
N GLU A 347 22.36 9.70 -26.94
CA GLU A 347 22.11 11.13 -26.91
C GLU A 347 20.64 11.47 -26.61
N LYS A 348 19.71 10.67 -27.15
CA LYS A 348 18.29 10.84 -26.89
C LYS A 348 17.91 10.35 -25.49
N ALA A 349 18.50 9.25 -25.03
CA ALA A 349 18.33 8.77 -23.67
C ALA A 349 18.81 9.84 -22.65
N GLU A 350 20.00 10.43 -22.88
CA GLU A 350 20.55 11.54 -22.10
C GLU A 350 19.59 12.71 -22.05
N PHE A 351 19.05 13.13 -23.20
CA PHE A 351 18.13 14.26 -23.29
C PHE A 351 16.86 14.03 -22.46
N VAL A 352 16.21 12.87 -22.60
CA VAL A 352 14.99 12.54 -21.86
C VAL A 352 15.26 12.46 -20.35
N LEU A 353 16.33 11.79 -19.93
CA LEU A 353 16.70 11.67 -18.52
C LEU A 353 17.02 13.02 -17.89
N LYS A 354 17.70 13.93 -18.61
CA LYS A 354 17.95 15.29 -18.13
C LYS A 354 16.67 16.07 -17.90
N GLN A 355 15.74 16.04 -18.85
CA GLN A 355 14.45 16.72 -18.69
C GLN A 355 13.68 16.19 -17.47
N LEU A 356 13.67 14.87 -17.25
CA LEU A 356 13.04 14.27 -16.08
C LEU A 356 13.73 14.68 -14.78
N ALA A 357 15.05 14.62 -14.74
CA ALA A 357 15.85 14.99 -13.58
C ALA A 357 15.66 16.46 -13.18
N GLU A 358 15.52 17.36 -14.16
CA GLU A 358 15.29 18.79 -13.93
C GLU A 358 13.85 19.07 -13.48
N LYS A 359 12.86 18.56 -14.22
CA LYS A 359 11.44 18.86 -13.98
C LYS A 359 10.91 18.20 -12.69
N TYR A 360 11.37 16.99 -12.39
CA TYR A 360 10.86 16.17 -11.30
C TYR A 360 11.91 15.90 -10.20
N SER A 361 12.88 16.80 -10.03
CA SER A 361 14.04 16.64 -9.12
C SER A 361 13.69 16.25 -7.68
N GLN A 362 12.51 16.63 -7.20
CA GLN A 362 12.04 16.36 -5.83
C GLN A 362 11.20 15.06 -5.71
N THR A 363 10.93 14.38 -6.82
CA THR A 363 10.17 13.13 -6.82
C THR A 363 11.09 11.93 -6.91
N HIS A 364 10.61 10.77 -6.49
CA HIS A 364 11.33 9.51 -6.62
C HIS A 364 11.75 9.21 -8.08
N GLN A 365 10.87 9.50 -9.04
CA GLN A 365 11.15 9.28 -10.47
C GLN A 365 12.25 10.20 -11.00
N GLY A 366 12.26 11.46 -10.56
CA GLY A 366 13.35 12.38 -10.92
C GLY A 366 14.70 11.95 -10.34
N GLN A 367 14.68 11.41 -9.13
CA GLN A 367 15.87 10.82 -8.48
C GLN A 367 16.36 9.59 -9.26
N GLU A 368 15.45 8.70 -9.66
CA GLU A 368 15.77 7.54 -10.49
C GLU A 368 16.35 7.98 -11.84
N ALA A 369 15.79 9.02 -12.47
CA ALA A 369 16.33 9.58 -13.71
C ALA A 369 17.77 10.09 -13.53
N MET A 370 18.09 10.73 -12.41
CA MET A 370 19.46 11.15 -12.09
C MET A 370 20.41 9.96 -11.99
N MET A 371 19.98 8.89 -11.31
CA MET A 371 20.81 7.68 -11.16
C MET A 371 21.03 6.99 -12.52
N ARG A 372 19.99 6.86 -13.34
CA ARG A 372 20.13 6.30 -14.69
C ARG A 372 21.00 7.17 -15.61
N LEU A 373 20.92 8.49 -15.45
CA LEU A 373 21.79 9.40 -16.21
C LEU A 373 23.27 9.21 -15.84
N LEU A 374 23.57 9.02 -14.57
CA LEU A 374 24.92 8.70 -14.11
C LEU A 374 25.42 7.37 -14.70
N GLU A 375 24.59 6.33 -14.68
CA GLU A 375 24.90 5.03 -15.28
C GLU A 375 25.11 5.13 -16.79
N LEU A 376 24.27 5.89 -17.48
CA LEU A 376 24.38 6.11 -18.91
C LEU A 376 25.72 6.77 -19.28
N TYR A 377 26.13 7.82 -18.56
CA TYR A 377 27.45 8.43 -18.80
C TYR A 377 28.60 7.45 -18.60
N TRP A 378 28.51 6.59 -17.58
CA TRP A 378 29.51 5.55 -17.34
C TRP A 378 29.56 4.50 -18.45
N GLN A 379 28.39 4.02 -18.90
CA GLN A 379 28.26 3.06 -20.01
C GLN A 379 28.78 3.61 -21.33
N MET A 380 28.52 4.88 -21.61
CA MET A 380 29.00 5.59 -22.81
C MET A 380 30.51 5.85 -22.78
N ASN A 381 31.22 5.48 -21.72
CA ASN A 381 32.61 5.85 -21.47
C ASN A 381 32.85 7.38 -21.45
N GLN A 382 31.77 8.15 -21.18
CA GLN A 382 31.87 9.61 -20.97
C GLN A 382 32.26 9.89 -19.50
N LYS A 383 33.43 9.39 -19.11
CA LYS A 383 33.89 9.40 -17.72
C LYS A 383 33.96 10.80 -17.10
N GLU A 384 34.28 11.81 -17.90
CA GLU A 384 34.29 13.21 -17.46
C GLU A 384 32.90 13.65 -16.98
N LYS A 385 31.88 13.45 -17.82
CA LYS A 385 30.50 13.79 -17.44
C LYS A 385 30.01 12.96 -16.25
N ALA A 386 30.38 11.68 -16.20
CA ALA A 386 30.01 10.82 -15.09
C ALA A 386 30.60 11.31 -13.76
N VAL A 387 31.89 11.70 -13.76
CA VAL A 387 32.58 12.22 -12.58
C VAL A 387 32.01 13.57 -12.17
N ASP A 388 31.84 14.52 -13.08
CA ASP A 388 31.29 15.83 -12.78
C ASP A 388 29.85 15.73 -12.24
N PHE A 389 29.04 14.88 -12.82
CA PHE A 389 27.66 14.66 -12.38
C PHE A 389 27.63 13.94 -11.01
N LEU A 390 28.47 12.94 -10.79
CA LEU A 390 28.60 12.27 -9.49
C LEU A 390 29.02 13.26 -8.39
N VAL A 391 30.04 14.08 -8.64
CA VAL A 391 30.50 15.10 -7.69
C VAL A 391 29.35 16.07 -7.37
N TYR A 392 28.60 16.51 -8.37
CA TYR A 392 27.41 17.34 -8.16
C TYR A 392 26.34 16.62 -7.28
N LEU A 393 25.99 15.39 -7.59
CA LEU A 393 24.98 14.64 -6.83
C LEU A 393 25.37 14.47 -5.37
N VAL A 394 26.65 14.22 -5.10
CA VAL A 394 27.16 13.99 -3.75
C VAL A 394 27.36 15.30 -2.98
N THR A 395 27.83 16.38 -3.63
CA THR A 395 28.25 17.60 -2.93
C THR A 395 27.22 18.74 -2.98
N ALA A 396 26.49 18.89 -4.08
CA ALA A 396 25.61 20.03 -4.32
C ALA A 396 24.11 19.68 -4.25
N ASN A 397 23.72 18.41 -4.50
CA ASN A 397 22.32 18.02 -4.41
C ASN A 397 21.78 18.17 -2.99
N PRO A 398 20.62 18.82 -2.78
CA PRO A 398 20.07 19.06 -1.44
C PRO A 398 19.47 17.80 -0.79
N ASN A 399 19.14 16.76 -1.58
CA ASN A 399 18.47 15.56 -1.07
C ASN A 399 19.47 14.51 -0.56
N PRO A 400 19.44 14.15 0.75
CA PRO A 400 20.33 13.15 1.33
C PRO A 400 20.19 11.75 0.72
N GLU A 401 18.98 11.36 0.29
CA GLU A 401 18.74 10.05 -0.34
C GLU A 401 19.47 9.93 -1.68
N ILE A 402 19.48 11.01 -2.47
CA ILE A 402 20.24 11.05 -3.73
C ILE A 402 21.73 10.90 -3.47
N GLN A 403 22.25 11.56 -2.43
CA GLN A 403 23.66 11.42 -2.06
C GLN A 403 24.00 9.98 -1.71
N GLN A 404 23.15 9.33 -0.92
CA GLN A 404 23.33 7.93 -0.56
C GLN A 404 23.29 7.01 -1.79
N GLN A 405 22.31 7.19 -2.67
CA GLN A 405 22.20 6.40 -3.90
C GLN A 405 23.39 6.64 -4.83
N ALA A 406 23.79 7.89 -5.03
CA ALA A 406 24.97 8.25 -5.83
C ALA A 406 26.24 7.62 -5.28
N PHE A 407 26.41 7.62 -3.96
CA PHE A 407 27.53 6.94 -3.30
C PHE A 407 27.50 5.41 -3.54
N HIS A 408 26.35 4.77 -3.37
CA HIS A 408 26.24 3.33 -3.67
C HIS A 408 26.55 3.02 -5.14
N ARG A 409 26.11 3.85 -6.08
CA ARG A 409 26.46 3.70 -7.50
C ARG A 409 27.96 3.89 -7.74
N MET A 410 28.56 4.88 -7.09
CA MET A 410 30.01 5.10 -7.12
C MET A 410 30.75 3.85 -6.66
N MET A 411 30.32 3.23 -5.57
CA MET A 411 30.94 1.99 -5.05
C MET A 411 30.75 0.80 -6.01
N ASN A 412 29.61 0.72 -6.68
CA ASN A 412 29.33 -0.33 -7.67
C ASN A 412 30.19 -0.18 -8.96
N PHE A 413 30.60 1.03 -9.31
CA PHE A 413 31.56 1.25 -10.42
C PHE A 413 32.98 0.74 -10.09
N GLY A 414 33.22 0.35 -8.84
CA GLY A 414 34.47 -0.23 -8.39
C GLY A 414 35.57 0.79 -8.17
N GLU A 415 36.81 0.31 -8.04
CA GLU A 415 37.98 1.17 -7.77
C GLU A 415 38.25 2.16 -8.92
N GLY A 416 37.89 1.81 -10.15
CA GLY A 416 38.12 2.64 -11.32
C GLY A 416 37.46 4.01 -11.27
N ILE A 417 36.34 4.21 -10.54
CA ILE A 417 35.71 5.53 -10.43
C ILE A 417 36.51 6.48 -9.54
N ILE A 418 37.11 5.97 -8.46
CA ILE A 418 37.92 6.80 -7.54
C ILE A 418 39.20 7.24 -8.26
N THR A 419 39.85 6.32 -8.96
CA THR A 419 41.02 6.64 -9.82
C THR A 419 40.67 7.70 -10.85
N GLU A 420 39.52 7.57 -11.52
CA GLU A 420 39.07 8.55 -12.51
C GLU A 420 38.76 9.94 -11.90
N ILE A 421 38.19 9.98 -10.68
CA ILE A 421 37.97 11.21 -9.93
C ILE A 421 39.30 11.89 -9.58
N GLU A 422 40.29 11.10 -9.19
CA GLU A 422 41.64 11.57 -8.84
C GLU A 422 42.41 12.07 -10.07
N GLU A 423 42.47 11.29 -11.15
CA GLU A 423 43.12 11.66 -12.40
C GLU A 423 42.55 12.96 -12.99
N ARG A 424 41.27 13.24 -12.77
CA ARG A 424 40.62 14.50 -13.19
C ARG A 424 40.77 15.64 -12.18
N GLY A 425 41.47 15.42 -11.09
CA GLY A 425 41.67 16.43 -10.05
C GLY A 425 40.42 16.80 -9.27
N LYS A 426 39.37 15.98 -9.33
CA LYS A 426 38.06 16.25 -8.65
C LYS A 426 38.02 15.75 -7.22
N LEU A 427 39.01 15.02 -6.76
CA LEU A 427 39.01 14.41 -5.43
C LEU A 427 38.98 15.45 -4.30
N SER A 428 39.75 16.53 -4.45
CA SER A 428 39.76 17.63 -3.49
C SER A 428 38.43 18.38 -3.47
N GLU A 429 37.80 18.62 -4.63
CA GLU A 429 36.50 19.24 -4.72
C GLU A 429 35.40 18.39 -4.03
N LEU A 430 35.44 17.07 -4.25
CA LEU A 430 34.52 16.11 -3.64
C LEU A 430 34.65 16.11 -2.11
N LYS A 431 35.88 15.97 -1.58
CA LYS A 431 36.13 15.98 -0.13
C LYS A 431 35.73 17.31 0.50
N LEU A 432 36.08 18.43 -0.13
CA LEU A 432 35.73 19.77 0.36
C LEU A 432 34.21 20.00 0.34
N GLY A 433 33.54 19.57 -0.69
CA GLY A 433 32.08 19.68 -0.82
C GLY A 433 31.35 18.88 0.28
N LEU A 434 31.78 17.64 0.54
CA LEU A 434 31.27 16.82 1.63
C LEU A 434 31.53 17.50 3.01
N ARG A 435 32.72 18.02 3.24
CA ARG A 435 33.08 18.74 4.49
C ARG A 435 32.21 19.98 4.69
N ARG A 436 31.94 20.75 3.62
CA ARG A 436 31.01 21.89 3.69
C ARG A 436 29.62 21.47 4.12
N LYS A 437 29.06 20.39 3.53
CA LYS A 437 27.75 19.86 3.92
C LYS A 437 27.72 19.45 5.40
N VAL A 438 28.74 18.77 5.89
CA VAL A 438 28.84 18.41 7.30
C VAL A 438 28.81 19.67 8.18
N ASN A 439 29.56 20.71 7.82
CA ASN A 439 29.62 21.95 8.58
C ASN A 439 28.34 22.81 8.47
N GLN A 440 27.56 22.68 7.43
CA GLN A 440 26.31 23.41 7.21
C GLN A 440 25.07 22.68 7.77
N ALA A 441 25.18 21.40 8.11
CA ALA A 441 24.12 20.62 8.68
C ALA A 441 23.66 21.19 10.03
N LYS A 442 22.35 21.43 10.14
CA LYS A 442 21.74 21.91 11.40
C LYS A 442 21.54 20.77 12.41
N TYR A 443 21.31 19.58 11.89
CA TYR A 443 21.07 18.38 12.68
C TYR A 443 22.04 17.27 12.28
N PRO A 444 22.47 16.42 13.21
CA PRO A 444 23.33 15.27 12.89
C PRO A 444 22.81 14.41 11.74
N SER A 445 21.51 14.13 11.70
CA SER A 445 20.89 13.32 10.66
C SER A 445 21.12 13.82 9.22
N GLU A 446 21.35 15.12 9.04
CA GLU A 446 21.63 15.70 7.72
C GLU A 446 23.09 15.45 7.28
N ALA A 447 24.00 15.27 8.22
CA ALA A 447 25.42 15.10 7.96
C ALA A 447 25.87 13.64 7.83
N VAL A 448 25.09 12.68 8.31
CA VAL A 448 25.49 11.27 8.43
C VAL A 448 25.99 10.67 7.14
N TYR A 449 25.27 10.89 6.04
CA TYR A 449 25.66 10.34 4.74
C TYR A 449 26.93 11.01 4.21
N SER A 450 27.02 12.34 4.34
CA SER A 450 28.23 13.06 3.93
C SER A 450 29.47 12.64 4.71
N LEU A 451 29.33 12.38 6.02
CA LEU A 451 30.42 11.85 6.86
C LEU A 451 30.82 10.42 6.45
N ARG A 452 29.84 9.54 6.21
CA ARG A 452 30.10 8.15 5.78
C ARG A 452 30.80 8.10 4.42
N ILE A 453 30.36 8.95 3.48
CA ILE A 453 30.99 9.07 2.16
C ILE A 453 32.42 9.61 2.30
N LEU A 454 32.59 10.64 3.10
CA LEU A 454 33.93 11.26 3.35
C LEU A 454 34.87 10.23 3.99
N ALA A 455 34.41 9.51 5.01
CA ALA A 455 35.19 8.47 5.69
C ALA A 455 35.65 7.37 4.72
N GLU A 456 34.75 6.90 3.85
CA GLU A 456 35.06 5.85 2.87
C GLU A 456 36.07 6.34 1.82
N ILE A 457 35.82 7.51 1.22
CA ILE A 457 36.70 8.06 0.17
C ILE A 457 38.09 8.38 0.78
N ALA A 458 38.11 8.97 1.96
CA ALA A 458 39.35 9.34 2.64
C ALA A 458 40.20 8.09 2.99
N SER A 459 39.54 7.03 3.48
CA SER A 459 40.24 5.76 3.75
C SER A 459 40.82 5.11 2.49
N ARG A 460 40.09 5.12 1.37
CA ARG A 460 40.55 4.54 0.10
C ARG A 460 41.65 5.36 -0.58
N THR A 461 41.68 6.65 -0.35
CA THR A 461 42.68 7.57 -0.90
C THR A 461 43.80 7.89 0.09
N GLU A 462 43.92 7.08 1.13
CA GLU A 462 44.93 7.21 2.19
C GLU A 462 45.05 8.61 2.83
N ASP A 463 43.96 9.36 2.80
CA ASP A 463 43.83 10.68 3.46
C ASP A 463 43.38 10.48 4.92
N TRP A 464 44.31 9.99 5.73
CA TRP A 464 44.02 9.54 7.08
C TRP A 464 43.52 10.68 7.99
N GLU A 465 43.92 11.92 7.75
CA GLU A 465 43.42 13.08 8.51
C GLU A 465 41.90 13.24 8.30
N GLN A 466 41.44 13.18 7.04
CA GLN A 466 40.01 13.30 6.74
C GLN A 466 39.24 12.05 7.18
N ALA A 467 39.87 10.87 7.11
CA ALA A 467 39.27 9.64 7.59
C ALA A 467 39.02 9.67 9.10
N ILE A 468 40.03 10.13 9.87
CA ILE A 468 39.91 10.32 11.31
C ILE A 468 38.83 11.36 11.61
N PHE A 469 38.89 12.54 11.01
CA PHE A 469 37.87 13.59 11.19
C PHE A 469 36.44 13.05 10.98
N ALA A 470 36.19 12.37 9.86
CA ALA A 470 34.85 11.92 9.54
C ALA A 470 34.35 10.82 10.49
N ASN A 471 35.22 9.85 10.83
CA ASN A 471 34.82 8.75 11.71
C ASN A 471 34.66 9.19 13.18
N THR A 472 35.48 10.14 13.65
CA THR A 472 35.35 10.75 15.00
C THR A 472 33.97 11.41 15.12
N ARG A 473 33.60 12.25 14.15
CA ARG A 473 32.27 12.87 14.17
C ARG A 473 31.13 11.82 14.11
N LEU A 474 31.31 10.72 13.39
CA LEU A 474 30.33 9.65 13.36
C LEU A 474 30.15 8.96 14.73
N VAL A 475 31.19 8.74 15.51
CA VAL A 475 31.06 8.10 16.82
C VAL A 475 30.57 9.07 17.91
N GLU A 476 30.86 10.36 17.77
CA GLU A 476 30.46 11.41 18.73
C GLU A 476 29.00 11.83 18.53
N ASP A 477 28.60 12.11 17.27
CA ASP A 477 27.31 12.74 16.95
C ASP A 477 26.17 11.73 16.80
N TYR A 478 26.47 10.41 16.65
CA TYR A 478 25.46 9.39 16.37
C TYR A 478 25.39 8.26 17.39
N HIS A 479 24.16 7.82 17.70
CA HIS A 479 23.94 6.77 18.69
C HIS A 479 23.72 5.38 18.08
N ASP A 480 23.63 5.28 16.75
CA ASP A 480 23.46 3.99 16.05
C ASP A 480 24.68 3.10 16.27
N LEU A 481 24.41 1.90 16.81
CA LEU A 481 25.47 0.94 17.19
C LEU A 481 26.27 0.48 15.97
N GLN A 482 25.61 0.25 14.84
CA GLN A 482 26.29 -0.23 13.64
C GLN A 482 27.22 0.85 13.05
N ILE A 483 26.76 2.11 13.03
CA ILE A 483 27.59 3.25 12.63
C ILE A 483 28.82 3.36 13.53
N LYS A 484 28.64 3.30 14.86
CA LYS A 484 29.75 3.36 15.82
C LYS A 484 30.77 2.25 15.63
N LEU A 485 30.31 1.00 15.49
CA LEU A 485 31.21 -0.14 15.32
C LEU A 485 32.04 -0.02 14.03
N GLN A 486 31.41 0.33 12.91
CA GLN A 486 32.13 0.55 11.64
C GLN A 486 33.11 1.72 11.72
N SER A 487 32.70 2.81 12.38
CA SER A 487 33.56 4.00 12.51
C SER A 487 34.75 3.74 13.42
N TYR A 488 34.57 3.03 14.53
CA TYR A 488 35.73 2.66 15.40
C TYR A 488 36.70 1.70 14.69
N GLN A 489 36.21 0.75 13.86
CA GLN A 489 37.10 -0.08 13.04
C GLN A 489 37.96 0.75 12.08
N ARG A 490 37.34 1.75 11.43
CA ARG A 490 38.03 2.65 10.50
C ARG A 490 38.97 3.61 11.22
N LEU A 491 38.60 4.09 12.42
CA LEU A 491 39.48 4.88 13.26
C LEU A 491 40.72 4.10 13.68
N ALA A 492 40.54 2.86 14.13
CA ALA A 492 41.65 2.00 14.50
C ALA A 492 42.65 1.83 13.36
N GLU A 493 42.19 1.58 12.15
CA GLU A 493 43.08 1.45 11.00
C GLU A 493 43.71 2.77 10.58
N ALA A 494 42.95 3.89 10.61
CA ALA A 494 43.47 5.19 10.27
C ALA A 494 44.55 5.66 11.26
N TYR A 495 44.33 5.49 12.57
CA TYR A 495 45.31 5.80 13.60
C TYR A 495 46.56 4.89 13.52
N ARG A 496 46.39 3.59 13.20
CA ARG A 496 47.52 2.70 12.95
C ARG A 496 48.39 3.20 11.80
N LYS A 497 47.75 3.63 10.69
CA LYS A 497 48.45 4.16 9.52
C LYS A 497 49.16 5.50 9.77
N THR A 498 48.70 6.26 10.74
CA THR A 498 49.38 7.49 11.20
C THR A 498 50.36 7.26 12.38
N GLU A 499 50.61 5.99 12.72
CA GLU A 499 51.48 5.57 13.84
C GLU A 499 51.01 6.02 15.22
N ASP A 500 49.72 6.43 15.35
CA ASP A 500 49.10 6.75 16.63
C ASP A 500 48.48 5.49 17.24
N PHE A 501 49.35 4.60 17.71
CA PHE A 501 48.93 3.29 18.23
C PHE A 501 48.06 3.41 19.49
N GLU A 502 48.22 4.47 20.30
CA GLU A 502 47.40 4.67 21.49
C GLU A 502 45.93 4.84 21.12
N GLN A 503 45.63 5.73 20.19
CA GLN A 503 44.27 5.96 19.72
C GLN A 503 43.72 4.77 18.88
N ALA A 504 44.56 4.06 18.16
CA ALA A 504 44.18 2.85 17.45
C ALA A 504 43.72 1.74 18.40
N ILE A 505 44.46 1.52 19.48
CA ILE A 505 44.16 0.56 20.55
C ILE A 505 42.87 0.97 21.28
N GLU A 506 42.73 2.24 21.67
CA GLU A 506 41.50 2.74 22.29
C GLU A 506 40.28 2.50 21.41
N SER A 507 40.37 2.75 20.10
CA SER A 507 39.29 2.53 19.16
C SER A 507 38.84 1.06 19.13
N LEU A 508 39.77 0.11 19.15
CA LEU A 508 39.45 -1.33 19.21
C LEU A 508 38.82 -1.74 20.56
N GLN A 509 39.33 -1.16 21.67
CA GLN A 509 38.74 -1.42 23.00
C GLN A 509 37.29 -0.94 23.07
N ARG A 510 36.96 0.21 22.49
CA ARG A 510 35.58 0.71 22.40
C ARG A 510 34.65 -0.25 21.68
N ILE A 511 35.11 -0.94 20.64
CA ILE A 511 34.29 -1.98 19.98
C ILE A 511 33.98 -3.11 20.96
N ILE A 512 34.99 -3.60 21.71
CA ILE A 512 34.79 -4.70 22.66
C ILE A 512 33.84 -4.28 23.81
N GLU A 513 33.95 -3.04 24.28
CA GLU A 513 33.05 -2.50 25.31
C GLU A 513 31.60 -2.40 24.84
N LEU A 514 31.38 -1.98 23.58
CA LEU A 514 30.05 -1.84 23.01
C LEU A 514 29.35 -3.18 22.74
N VAL A 515 30.11 -4.20 22.37
CA VAL A 515 29.58 -5.51 22.01
C VAL A 515 30.45 -6.65 22.57
N PRO A 516 30.50 -6.85 23.90
CA PRO A 516 31.45 -7.77 24.52
C PRO A 516 31.29 -9.25 24.11
N ASN A 517 30.13 -9.62 23.57
CA ASN A 517 29.82 -10.97 23.04
C ASN A 517 29.51 -10.97 21.54
N GLY A 518 29.91 -9.91 20.83
CA GLY A 518 29.64 -9.77 19.39
C GLY A 518 30.52 -10.72 18.54
N ILE A 519 30.03 -11.07 17.37
CA ILE A 519 30.72 -11.95 16.41
C ILE A 519 32.08 -11.37 16.00
N MET A 520 32.22 -10.05 15.98
CA MET A 520 33.46 -9.34 15.60
C MET A 520 34.52 -9.25 16.72
N VAL A 521 34.16 -9.66 17.95
CA VAL A 521 35.07 -9.53 19.10
C VAL A 521 36.35 -10.34 18.94
N PRO A 522 36.33 -11.61 18.48
CA PRO A 522 37.55 -12.39 18.26
C PRO A 522 38.54 -11.66 17.31
N GLU A 523 38.04 -11.21 16.16
CA GLU A 523 38.86 -10.45 15.19
C GLU A 523 39.38 -9.14 15.78
N THR A 524 38.55 -8.42 16.53
CA THR A 524 38.93 -7.16 17.18
C THR A 524 40.02 -7.38 18.23
N MET A 525 39.93 -8.43 19.04
CA MET A 525 40.92 -8.79 20.04
C MET A 525 42.26 -9.18 19.40
N LEU A 526 42.23 -9.93 18.30
CA LEU A 526 43.43 -10.28 17.55
C LEU A 526 44.10 -9.05 16.95
N LYS A 527 43.35 -8.14 16.34
CA LYS A 527 43.86 -6.87 15.83
C LYS A 527 44.47 -6.02 16.95
N LEU A 528 43.82 -5.99 18.12
CA LEU A 528 44.32 -5.29 19.29
C LEU A 528 45.70 -5.84 19.73
N ALA A 529 45.86 -7.16 19.76
CA ALA A 529 47.12 -7.79 20.07
C ALA A 529 48.20 -7.44 19.03
N HIS A 530 47.88 -7.48 17.74
CA HIS A 530 48.80 -7.09 16.66
C HIS A 530 49.24 -5.62 16.76
N PHE A 531 48.34 -4.68 17.04
CA PHE A 531 48.69 -3.26 17.16
C PHE A 531 49.59 -2.99 18.37
N GLN A 532 49.38 -3.73 19.47
CA GLN A 532 50.30 -3.67 20.63
C GLN A 532 51.68 -4.26 20.32
N LEU A 533 51.75 -5.29 19.49
CA LEU A 533 53.02 -5.86 19.01
C LEU A 533 53.77 -4.89 18.10
N GLU A 534 53.05 -4.22 17.18
CA GLU A 534 53.64 -3.19 16.29
C GLU A 534 54.21 -1.99 17.09
N GLN A 535 53.67 -1.69 18.26
CA GLN A 535 54.14 -0.63 19.15
C GLN A 535 55.43 -0.99 19.92
N GLU A 536 55.99 -2.19 19.70
CA GLU A 536 57.16 -2.72 20.43
C GLU A 536 56.98 -2.77 21.97
N SER A 537 55.75 -2.75 22.47
CA SER A 537 55.46 -2.91 23.88
C SER A 537 55.51 -4.40 24.25
N GLN A 538 56.58 -4.81 24.95
CA GLN A 538 56.66 -6.15 25.58
C GLN A 538 55.79 -6.22 26.84
N ASP A 539 54.48 -6.00 26.70
CA ASP A 539 53.62 -5.85 27.85
C ASP A 539 52.91 -7.15 28.20
N SER A 540 52.84 -7.45 29.49
CA SER A 540 52.03 -8.53 30.05
C SER A 540 50.56 -8.47 29.61
N HIS A 541 50.16 -7.35 29.02
CA HIS A 541 48.81 -7.11 28.52
C HIS A 541 48.51 -7.85 27.21
N ILE A 542 49.46 -7.95 26.31
CA ILE A 542 49.34 -8.73 25.05
C ILE A 542 49.08 -10.20 25.37
N TYR A 543 49.88 -10.73 26.31
CA TYR A 543 49.74 -12.09 26.80
C TYR A 543 48.33 -12.39 27.34
N LYS A 544 47.78 -11.42 28.08
CA LYS A 544 46.43 -11.55 28.65
C LYS A 544 45.36 -11.55 27.58
N ILE A 545 45.47 -10.69 26.56
CA ILE A 545 44.51 -10.64 25.44
C ILE A 545 44.55 -11.91 24.63
N LEU A 546 45.72 -12.39 24.23
CA LEU A 546 45.90 -13.62 23.47
C LEU A 546 45.37 -14.85 24.24
N ARG A 547 45.68 -14.96 25.55
CA ARG A 547 45.11 -16.00 26.41
C ARG A 547 43.60 -15.95 26.49
N GLN A 548 43.02 -14.77 26.69
CA GLN A 548 41.57 -14.62 26.71
C GLN A 548 40.92 -15.02 25.36
N LEU A 549 41.59 -14.75 24.25
CA LEU A 549 41.13 -15.10 22.94
C LEU A 549 41.13 -16.62 22.74
N VAL A 550 42.20 -17.28 23.13
CA VAL A 550 42.29 -18.77 23.08
C VAL A 550 41.28 -19.44 24.01
N GLU A 551 41.12 -18.92 25.24
CA GLU A 551 40.19 -19.50 26.23
C GLU A 551 38.70 -19.33 25.84
N LYS A 552 38.33 -18.16 25.34
CA LYS A 552 36.93 -17.85 25.01
C LYS A 552 36.51 -18.30 23.64
N TYR A 553 37.43 -18.34 22.66
CA TYR A 553 37.12 -18.56 21.25
C TYR A 553 38.06 -19.63 20.62
N PRO A 554 38.25 -20.80 21.25
CA PRO A 554 39.25 -21.80 20.80
C PRO A 554 38.92 -22.41 19.42
N GLY A 555 37.67 -22.33 18.99
CA GLY A 555 37.21 -22.90 17.71
C GLY A 555 37.20 -21.88 16.55
N THR A 556 37.58 -20.64 16.77
CA THR A 556 37.66 -19.63 15.73
C THR A 556 39.07 -19.60 15.10
N ARG A 557 39.17 -19.07 13.89
CA ARG A 557 40.44 -18.84 13.22
C ARG A 557 41.34 -17.94 14.06
N GLU A 558 40.77 -16.90 14.65
CA GLU A 558 41.43 -15.91 15.47
C GLU A 558 41.98 -16.53 16.77
N GLY A 559 41.24 -17.47 17.37
CA GLY A 559 41.72 -18.22 18.55
C GLY A 559 42.88 -19.14 18.22
N GLN A 560 42.92 -19.75 17.03
CA GLN A 560 44.04 -20.59 16.57
C GLN A 560 45.29 -19.71 16.31
N GLU A 561 45.12 -18.59 15.60
CA GLU A 561 46.20 -17.62 15.34
C GLU A 561 46.77 -17.06 16.63
N ALA A 562 45.91 -16.76 17.63
CA ALA A 562 46.33 -16.35 18.94
C ALA A 562 47.17 -17.41 19.69
N SER A 563 46.82 -18.70 19.52
CA SER A 563 47.59 -19.82 20.10
C SER A 563 48.99 -19.90 19.48
N GLU A 564 49.06 -19.78 18.14
CA GLU A 564 50.37 -19.77 17.42
C GLU A 564 51.24 -18.57 17.84
N LEU A 565 50.63 -17.41 18.04
CA LEU A 565 51.36 -16.25 18.56
C LEU A 565 51.88 -16.46 19.99
N LEU A 566 51.08 -17.07 20.87
CA LEU A 566 51.51 -17.36 22.25
C LEU A 566 52.70 -18.29 22.30
N GLU A 567 52.76 -19.32 21.42
CA GLU A 567 53.89 -20.26 21.29
C GLU A 567 55.18 -19.55 20.85
N GLN A 568 55.11 -18.43 20.14
CA GLN A 568 56.28 -17.63 19.75
C GLN A 568 56.84 -16.80 20.87
N PHE A 569 56.03 -16.53 21.93
CA PHE A 569 56.43 -15.74 23.11
C PHE A 569 56.88 -16.59 24.29
N GLU A 570 56.63 -17.92 24.28
CA GLU A 570 57.18 -18.86 25.24
C GLU A 570 58.60 -19.33 24.83
#